data_78adaa5883e697d7b3db93652eddcfd8
#
_entry.id   78adaa5883e697d7b3db93652eddcfd8
#
_cell.length_a   1.000
_cell.length_b   1.000
_cell.length_c   1.000
_cell.angle_alpha   90.00
_cell.angle_beta   90.00
_cell.angle_gamma   90.00
#
_symmetry.space_group_name_H-M   'P 1'
#
loop_
_entity.id
_entity.type
_entity.pdbx_description
1 polymer ?
#
loop_
_entity_poly.entity_id
_entity_poly.type
_entity_poly.pdbx_seq_one_letter_code
_entity_poly.pdbx_strand_id
1 'polypeptide(L)'
;VLDACIPGKSQIDTICQLNFELAEHFAAAALKLIERAGFKRGEVDLIGSHGQTVWHSVLPDGTVNATLQLTEAAVLAERTSITTISNFRARDIAAGGQGAPLTSYLDWLLLRHPDHWRAVQNIGGIGNVTFLPPLSDAVSAPMAFDTGPGNVLIDAAVTHLTGGAQTFDRDGMMAQSGQVDAEWLESLLQHPYYQRQPPKTTGRELFGAEMGVQLVADGQQRGLTPNDIVATLTALTAHSIADAYRRFAPAPPGEAIVYGGGGSNPALMQMLR
;
A
#
# COMPACT_ATOMS: atom_id res chain seq x y z
N VAL A 1 -2.49 -16.97 5.45
CA VAL A 1 -1.41 -16.27 6.19
C VAL A 1 -1.96 -15.10 6.98
N LEU A 2 -2.59 -14.12 6.35
CA LEU A 2 -3.06 -12.90 7.04
C LEU A 2 -4.08 -13.22 8.14
N ASP A 3 -5.00 -14.15 7.92
CA ASP A 3 -6.01 -14.55 8.91
C ASP A 3 -5.40 -15.25 10.15
N ALA A 4 -4.22 -15.85 10.00
CA ALA A 4 -3.49 -16.47 11.10
C ALA A 4 -2.59 -15.45 11.86
N CYS A 5 -2.38 -14.26 11.32
CA CYS A 5 -1.50 -13.23 11.88
C CYS A 5 -2.30 -12.03 12.41
N ILE A 6 -3.26 -12.30 13.31
CA ILE A 6 -4.11 -11.28 13.93
C ILE A 6 -3.55 -10.92 15.32
N PRO A 7 -3.35 -9.64 15.67
CA PRO A 7 -2.88 -9.22 16.98
C PRO A 7 -3.70 -9.82 18.12
N GLY A 8 -3.01 -10.37 19.11
CA GLY A 8 -3.61 -10.99 20.29
C GLY A 8 -4.30 -12.36 20.06
N LYS A 9 -4.31 -12.87 18.82
CA LYS A 9 -4.90 -14.17 18.46
C LYS A 9 -3.91 -15.12 17.80
N SER A 10 -2.79 -14.61 17.30
CA SER A 10 -1.78 -15.41 16.61
C SER A 10 -0.97 -16.25 17.58
N GLN A 11 -0.64 -17.48 17.15
CA GLN A 11 0.21 -18.39 17.90
C GLN A 11 1.57 -18.51 17.22
N ILE A 12 2.63 -18.55 18.02
CA ILE A 12 4.01 -18.50 17.50
C ILE A 12 4.37 -19.73 16.67
N ASP A 13 3.86 -20.89 17.03
CA ASP A 13 4.03 -22.14 16.29
C ASP A 13 3.40 -22.06 14.89
N THR A 14 2.20 -21.53 14.81
CA THR A 14 1.51 -21.28 13.51
C THR A 14 2.29 -20.29 12.64
N ILE A 15 2.77 -19.18 13.23
CA ILE A 15 3.58 -18.20 12.49
C ILE A 15 4.88 -18.84 11.99
N CYS A 16 5.54 -19.65 12.85
CA CYS A 16 6.75 -20.35 12.49
C CYS A 16 6.52 -21.32 11.31
N GLN A 17 5.46 -22.13 11.35
CA GLN A 17 5.10 -23.03 10.24
C GLN A 17 4.83 -22.27 8.96
N LEU A 18 4.01 -21.22 9.01
CA LEU A 18 3.66 -20.39 7.86
C LEU A 18 4.89 -19.72 7.23
N ASN A 19 5.90 -19.36 8.02
CA ASN A 19 7.14 -18.78 7.50
C ASN A 19 7.85 -19.76 6.55
N PHE A 20 7.89 -21.05 6.88
CA PHE A 20 8.49 -22.11 6.07
C PHE A 20 7.60 -22.52 4.91
N GLU A 21 6.31 -22.73 5.14
CA GLU A 21 5.35 -23.13 4.09
C GLU A 21 5.28 -22.07 2.98
N LEU A 22 5.23 -20.80 3.33
CA LEU A 22 5.22 -19.71 2.36
C LEU A 22 6.51 -19.69 1.53
N ALA A 23 7.64 -19.98 2.16
CA ALA A 23 8.92 -20.07 1.46
C ALA A 23 8.97 -21.22 0.45
N GLU A 24 8.41 -22.38 0.75
CA GLU A 24 8.28 -23.48 -0.21
C GLU A 24 7.43 -23.09 -1.42
N HIS A 25 6.31 -22.39 -1.20
CA HIS A 25 5.48 -21.90 -2.31
C HIS A 25 6.21 -20.85 -3.17
N PHE A 26 6.98 -19.94 -2.55
CA PHE A 26 7.75 -18.94 -3.28
C PHE A 26 8.89 -19.58 -4.07
N ALA A 27 9.58 -20.57 -3.51
CA ALA A 27 10.61 -21.33 -4.21
C ALA A 27 10.02 -22.05 -5.45
N ALA A 28 8.89 -22.73 -5.28
CA ALA A 28 8.20 -23.39 -6.40
C ALA A 28 7.76 -22.39 -7.48
N ALA A 29 7.25 -21.22 -7.08
CA ALA A 29 6.86 -20.18 -8.03
C ALA A 29 8.07 -19.61 -8.79
N ALA A 30 9.19 -19.36 -8.09
CA ALA A 30 10.43 -18.88 -8.70
C ALA A 30 10.96 -19.87 -9.74
N LEU A 31 11.04 -21.15 -9.39
CA LEU A 31 11.49 -22.21 -10.31
C LEU A 31 10.60 -22.31 -11.55
N LYS A 32 9.29 -22.24 -11.37
CA LYS A 32 8.32 -22.25 -12.48
C LYS A 32 8.44 -21.01 -13.37
N LEU A 33 8.73 -19.84 -12.78
CA LEU A 33 8.96 -18.61 -13.54
C LEU A 33 10.23 -18.71 -14.38
N ILE A 34 11.32 -19.21 -13.81
CA ILE A 34 12.61 -19.40 -14.49
C ILE A 34 12.41 -20.34 -15.69
N GLU A 35 11.73 -21.47 -15.49
CA GLU A 35 11.41 -22.43 -16.55
C GLU A 35 10.57 -21.80 -17.67
N ARG A 36 9.50 -21.07 -17.31
CA ARG A 36 8.62 -20.40 -18.29
C ARG A 36 9.33 -19.30 -19.07
N ALA A 37 10.29 -18.63 -18.46
CA ALA A 37 11.11 -17.61 -19.11
C ALA A 37 12.21 -18.21 -20.01
N GLY A 38 12.36 -19.52 -20.03
CA GLY A 38 13.38 -20.22 -20.83
C GLY A 38 14.77 -20.17 -20.28
N PHE A 39 14.95 -19.73 -19.03
CA PHE A 39 16.24 -19.69 -18.37
C PHE A 39 16.58 -21.00 -17.64
N LYS A 40 17.89 -21.27 -17.49
CA LYS A 40 18.39 -22.27 -16.56
C LYS A 40 18.64 -21.62 -15.19
N ARG A 41 18.59 -22.40 -14.11
CA ARG A 41 18.82 -21.91 -12.75
C ARG A 41 20.17 -21.16 -12.60
N GLY A 42 21.23 -21.67 -13.24
CA GLY A 42 22.55 -21.05 -13.20
C GLY A 42 22.69 -19.75 -14.01
N GLU A 43 21.64 -19.33 -14.73
CA GLU A 43 21.59 -18.06 -15.46
C GLU A 43 20.85 -16.97 -14.68
N VAL A 44 20.40 -17.28 -13.45
CA VAL A 44 19.78 -16.32 -12.53
C VAL A 44 20.72 -16.08 -11.37
N ASP A 45 21.21 -14.87 -11.24
CA ASP A 45 22.25 -14.49 -10.26
C ASP A 45 21.69 -14.42 -8.84
N LEU A 46 20.47 -13.91 -8.68
CA LEU A 46 19.87 -13.72 -7.36
C LEU A 46 18.34 -13.71 -7.38
N ILE A 47 17.76 -14.00 -6.22
CA ILE A 47 16.34 -13.82 -5.91
C ILE A 47 16.22 -12.74 -4.83
N GLY A 48 15.44 -11.69 -5.09
CA GLY A 48 15.01 -10.74 -4.07
C GLY A 48 13.65 -11.17 -3.50
N SER A 49 13.60 -11.48 -2.20
CA SER A 49 12.36 -11.89 -1.54
C SER A 49 11.93 -10.88 -0.49
N HIS A 50 10.80 -10.18 -0.75
CA HIS A 50 10.19 -9.30 0.24
C HIS A 50 9.47 -10.08 1.35
N GLY A 51 8.95 -11.27 1.03
CA GLY A 51 8.06 -12.01 1.91
C GLY A 51 6.66 -11.40 2.01
N GLN A 52 5.86 -11.92 2.93
CA GLN A 52 4.53 -11.39 3.26
C GLN A 52 4.58 -10.60 4.55
N THR A 53 4.31 -9.31 4.49
CA THR A 53 4.21 -8.48 5.69
C THR A 53 3.01 -8.91 6.52
N VAL A 54 3.26 -9.28 7.77
CA VAL A 54 2.24 -9.66 8.75
C VAL A 54 2.17 -8.70 9.93
N TRP A 55 3.26 -7.96 10.18
CA TRP A 55 3.32 -6.94 11.20
C TRP A 55 4.24 -5.80 10.79
N HIS A 56 3.83 -4.57 11.09
CA HIS A 56 4.64 -3.37 10.93
C HIS A 56 4.29 -2.44 12.09
N SER A 57 5.21 -2.33 13.05
CA SER A 57 4.94 -1.66 14.32
C SER A 57 5.27 -0.18 14.24
N VAL A 58 4.24 0.63 14.15
CA VAL A 58 4.33 2.09 14.19
C VAL A 58 3.96 2.57 15.59
N LEU A 59 4.87 3.28 16.25
CA LEU A 59 4.65 3.85 17.57
C LEU A 59 3.75 5.12 17.49
N PRO A 60 3.17 5.57 18.64
CA PRO A 60 2.31 6.76 18.65
C PRO A 60 2.99 8.04 18.14
N ASP A 61 4.31 8.16 18.26
CA ASP A 61 5.12 9.26 17.73
C ASP A 61 5.39 9.15 16.21
N GLY A 62 4.95 8.05 15.59
CA GLY A 62 5.15 7.77 14.17
C GLY A 62 6.44 7.04 13.84
N THR A 63 7.29 6.74 14.81
CA THR A 63 8.50 5.93 14.58
C THR A 63 8.17 4.47 14.38
N VAL A 64 8.97 3.76 13.57
CA VAL A 64 8.84 2.33 13.33
C VAL A 64 9.94 1.61 14.10
N ASN A 65 9.58 0.73 15.02
CA ASN A 65 10.52 0.01 15.85
C ASN A 65 10.66 -1.48 15.49
N ALA A 66 9.73 -2.06 14.76
CA ALA A 66 9.76 -3.46 14.35
C ALA A 66 8.93 -3.72 13.10
N THR A 67 9.32 -4.76 12.37
CA THR A 67 8.56 -5.25 11.21
C THR A 67 8.78 -6.75 11.04
N LEU A 68 7.77 -7.45 10.54
CA LEU A 68 7.87 -8.88 10.29
C LEU A 68 7.26 -9.21 8.90
N GLN A 69 8.09 -9.78 8.07
CA GLN A 69 7.70 -10.38 6.80
C GLN A 69 7.98 -11.88 6.88
N LEU A 70 6.95 -12.71 6.59
CA LEU A 70 7.11 -14.16 6.53
C LEU A 70 7.63 -14.56 5.16
N THR A 71 8.57 -15.36 5.11
CA THR A 71 9.19 -16.17 4.05
C THR A 71 10.63 -16.46 4.49
N GLU A 72 10.90 -17.70 4.89
CA GLU A 72 12.25 -18.12 5.29
C GLU A 72 13.19 -18.14 4.07
N ALA A 73 14.07 -17.17 4.00
CA ALA A 73 14.97 -17.00 2.85
C ALA A 73 15.95 -18.17 2.67
N ALA A 74 16.32 -18.84 3.76
CA ALA A 74 17.18 -20.02 3.70
C ALA A 74 16.51 -21.16 2.91
N VAL A 75 15.18 -21.33 3.06
CA VAL A 75 14.41 -22.32 2.28
C VAL A 75 14.43 -21.94 0.80
N LEU A 76 14.20 -20.66 0.45
CA LEU A 76 14.28 -20.23 -0.94
C LEU A 76 15.65 -20.55 -1.55
N ALA A 77 16.72 -20.15 -0.86
CA ALA A 77 18.08 -20.37 -1.33
C ALA A 77 18.39 -21.87 -1.52
N GLU A 78 18.01 -22.70 -0.57
CA GLU A 78 18.24 -24.15 -0.63
C GLU A 78 17.44 -24.81 -1.77
N ARG A 79 16.14 -24.48 -1.90
CA ARG A 79 15.27 -25.09 -2.94
C ARG A 79 15.61 -24.67 -4.35
N THR A 80 16.08 -23.43 -4.52
CA THR A 80 16.41 -22.89 -5.84
C THR A 80 17.87 -23.03 -6.20
N SER A 81 18.75 -23.18 -5.23
CA SER A 81 20.22 -23.07 -5.37
C SER A 81 20.66 -21.71 -5.94
N ILE A 82 19.89 -20.65 -5.67
CA ILE A 82 20.15 -19.27 -6.12
C ILE A 82 20.34 -18.38 -4.89
N THR A 83 21.32 -17.48 -4.93
CA THR A 83 21.52 -16.49 -3.88
C THR A 83 20.23 -15.73 -3.60
N THR A 84 19.79 -15.68 -2.32
CA THR A 84 18.56 -15.02 -1.94
C THR A 84 18.85 -13.84 -1.03
N ILE A 85 18.32 -12.66 -1.40
CA ILE A 85 18.37 -11.44 -0.60
C ILE A 85 16.98 -11.17 -0.04
N SER A 86 16.88 -10.89 1.27
CA SER A 86 15.64 -10.71 2.00
C SER A 86 15.75 -9.63 3.09
N ASN A 87 14.68 -9.46 3.90
CA ASN A 87 14.67 -8.55 5.05
C ASN A 87 14.92 -7.08 4.72
N PHE A 88 14.47 -6.61 3.56
CA PHE A 88 14.68 -5.23 3.10
C PHE A 88 14.14 -4.20 4.11
N ARG A 89 12.93 -4.40 4.64
CA ARG A 89 12.30 -3.50 5.62
C ARG A 89 13.04 -3.48 6.95
N ALA A 90 13.41 -4.66 7.46
CA ALA A 90 14.18 -4.78 8.69
C ALA A 90 15.54 -4.10 8.56
N ARG A 91 16.19 -4.19 7.39
CA ARG A 91 17.47 -3.52 7.12
C ARG A 91 17.33 -2.01 7.10
N ASP A 92 16.26 -1.49 6.50
CA ASP A 92 15.98 -0.05 6.46
C ASP A 92 15.70 0.51 7.87
N ILE A 93 14.88 -0.16 8.66
CA ILE A 93 14.59 0.22 10.05
C ILE A 93 15.88 0.20 10.89
N ALA A 94 16.72 -0.82 10.73
CA ALA A 94 17.99 -0.92 11.44
C ALA A 94 18.96 0.22 11.08
N ALA A 95 18.79 0.83 9.90
CA ALA A 95 19.53 2.01 9.48
C ALA A 95 18.90 3.34 9.91
N GLY A 96 17.79 3.31 10.66
CA GLY A 96 17.05 4.49 11.11
C GLY A 96 15.90 4.92 10.18
N GLY A 97 15.59 4.12 9.16
CA GLY A 97 14.46 4.36 8.26
C GLY A 97 13.12 3.87 8.82
N GLN A 98 12.05 4.09 8.05
CA GLN A 98 10.68 3.69 8.39
C GLN A 98 10.29 2.29 7.88
N GLY A 99 11.16 1.64 7.09
CA GLY A 99 10.87 0.37 6.45
C GLY A 99 9.82 0.43 5.34
N ALA A 100 9.28 1.60 5.06
CA ALA A 100 8.28 1.85 4.02
C ALA A 100 8.27 3.34 3.62
N PRO A 101 7.97 3.69 2.35
CA PRO A 101 7.92 2.78 1.20
C PRO A 101 9.33 2.36 0.72
N LEU A 102 9.49 1.12 0.26
CA LEU A 102 10.79 0.64 -0.25
C LEU A 102 10.99 0.90 -1.75
N THR A 103 9.91 1.06 -2.50
CA THR A 103 9.96 1.28 -3.95
C THR A 103 10.51 2.65 -4.33
N SER A 104 10.49 3.61 -3.41
CA SER A 104 10.90 4.99 -3.64
C SER A 104 12.32 5.14 -4.17
N TYR A 105 13.26 4.25 -3.78
CA TYR A 105 14.61 4.26 -4.32
C TYR A 105 14.65 3.82 -5.79
N LEU A 106 13.88 2.79 -6.14
CA LEU A 106 13.76 2.34 -7.52
C LEU A 106 13.04 3.39 -8.39
N ASP A 107 11.99 4.00 -7.85
CA ASP A 107 11.28 5.09 -8.49
C ASP A 107 12.23 6.26 -8.78
N TRP A 108 13.09 6.60 -7.82
CA TRP A 108 14.10 7.65 -7.99
C TRP A 108 15.13 7.32 -9.07
N LEU A 109 15.55 6.06 -9.20
CA LEU A 109 16.50 5.64 -10.23
C LEU A 109 15.88 5.64 -11.63
N LEU A 110 14.62 5.25 -11.77
CA LEU A 110 14.02 4.92 -13.07
C LEU A 110 13.01 5.95 -13.57
N LEU A 111 12.36 6.71 -12.67
CA LEU A 111 11.18 7.49 -13.02
C LEU A 111 11.38 9.00 -12.89
N ARG A 112 12.61 9.49 -12.67
CA ARG A 112 12.88 10.94 -12.65
C ARG A 112 12.67 11.55 -14.03
N HIS A 113 12.07 12.75 -14.06
CA HIS A 113 11.96 13.54 -15.30
C HIS A 113 13.21 14.44 -15.46
N PRO A 114 13.63 14.77 -16.70
CA PRO A 114 14.75 15.68 -16.91
C PRO A 114 14.57 17.05 -16.23
N ASP A 115 13.37 17.67 -16.34
CA ASP A 115 13.21 19.10 -16.10
C ASP A 115 12.21 19.48 -15.01
N HIS A 116 11.32 18.57 -14.56
CA HIS A 116 10.31 18.89 -13.56
C HIS A 116 10.15 17.80 -12.49
N TRP A 117 9.57 18.19 -11.36
CA TRP A 117 9.19 17.27 -10.30
C TRP A 117 8.10 16.32 -10.78
N ARG A 118 8.20 15.07 -10.39
CA ARG A 118 7.25 14.01 -10.69
C ARG A 118 6.72 13.39 -9.41
N ALA A 119 5.44 13.12 -9.36
CA ALA A 119 4.85 12.29 -8.31
C ALA A 119 4.70 10.85 -8.81
N VAL A 120 5.10 9.88 -8.01
CA VAL A 120 4.83 8.46 -8.26
C VAL A 120 3.90 7.98 -7.16
N GLN A 121 2.62 7.81 -7.52
CA GLN A 121 1.53 7.49 -6.59
C GLN A 121 1.15 6.02 -6.69
N ASN A 122 1.40 5.26 -5.65
CA ASN A 122 0.81 3.94 -5.47
C ASN A 122 -0.56 4.05 -4.81
N ILE A 123 -1.56 3.39 -5.40
CA ILE A 123 -2.88 3.24 -4.79
C ILE A 123 -3.13 1.73 -4.61
N GLY A 124 -2.51 1.16 -3.59
CA GLY A 124 -2.77 -0.18 -3.08
C GLY A 124 -3.88 -0.18 -2.02
N GLY A 125 -3.81 -1.06 -1.03
CA GLY A 125 -4.68 -0.97 0.15
C GLY A 125 -4.45 0.34 0.91
N ILE A 126 -3.19 0.71 1.11
CA ILE A 126 -2.74 2.03 1.57
C ILE A 126 -2.19 2.79 0.37
N GLY A 127 -2.46 4.09 0.30
CA GLY A 127 -1.91 5.00 -0.69
C GLY A 127 -0.57 5.56 -0.23
N ASN A 128 0.43 5.58 -1.12
CA ASN A 128 1.72 6.23 -0.85
C ASN A 128 2.22 6.97 -2.08
N VAL A 129 2.99 8.01 -1.85
CA VAL A 129 3.58 8.85 -2.89
C VAL A 129 5.08 8.96 -2.71
N THR A 130 5.80 8.98 -3.83
CA THR A 130 7.19 9.43 -3.90
C THR A 130 7.26 10.67 -4.79
N PHE A 131 7.69 11.81 -4.25
CA PHE A 131 8.02 13.00 -5.02
C PHE A 131 9.47 12.91 -5.47
N LEU A 132 9.68 12.96 -6.77
CA LEU A 132 10.98 12.80 -7.41
C LEU A 132 11.45 14.16 -7.95
N PRO A 133 12.65 14.64 -7.52
CA PRO A 133 13.24 15.83 -8.10
C PRO A 133 13.64 15.57 -9.57
N PRO A 134 13.69 16.61 -10.43
CA PRO A 134 14.16 16.46 -11.79
C PRO A 134 15.63 15.99 -11.85
N LEU A 135 16.04 15.40 -12.97
CA LEU A 135 17.45 14.99 -13.18
C LEU A 135 18.41 16.18 -13.14
N SER A 136 17.93 17.37 -13.53
CA SER A 136 18.68 18.63 -13.45
C SER A 136 18.95 19.08 -12.00
N ASP A 137 18.18 18.60 -11.03
CA ASP A 137 18.39 18.88 -9.60
C ASP A 137 19.27 17.78 -8.97
N ALA A 138 20.55 18.11 -8.76
CA ALA A 138 21.52 17.19 -8.16
C ALA A 138 21.54 17.25 -6.61
N VAL A 139 20.79 18.15 -6.00
CA VAL A 139 20.85 18.45 -4.56
C VAL A 139 19.64 17.87 -3.81
N SER A 140 18.46 17.98 -4.38
CA SER A 140 17.22 17.55 -3.72
C SER A 140 17.12 16.03 -3.61
N ALA A 141 16.74 15.55 -2.43
CA ALA A 141 16.42 14.15 -2.19
C ALA A 141 14.94 13.86 -2.55
N PRO A 142 14.59 12.62 -2.93
CA PRO A 142 13.20 12.22 -3.04
C PRO A 142 12.53 12.28 -1.68
N MET A 143 11.22 12.61 -1.68
CA MET A 143 10.37 12.57 -0.48
C MET A 143 9.30 11.50 -0.67
N ALA A 144 9.19 10.56 0.26
CA ALA A 144 8.21 9.49 0.21
C ALA A 144 7.45 9.35 1.53
N PHE A 145 6.13 9.14 1.46
CA PHE A 145 5.27 8.92 2.62
C PHE A 145 3.91 8.34 2.22
N ASP A 146 3.17 7.81 3.21
CA ASP A 146 1.82 7.30 2.99
C ASP A 146 0.81 8.45 2.99
N THR A 147 -0.03 8.52 1.96
CA THR A 147 -1.06 9.58 1.81
C THR A 147 -2.29 9.31 2.67
N GLY A 148 -2.57 8.04 2.97
CA GLY A 148 -3.74 7.59 3.75
C GLY A 148 -4.27 6.27 3.21
N PRO A 149 -5.58 5.98 3.40
CA PRO A 149 -6.19 4.80 2.81
C PRO A 149 -6.14 4.91 1.28
N GLY A 150 -5.80 3.79 0.63
CA GLY A 150 -6.00 3.60 -0.80
C GLY A 150 -7.35 2.91 -1.02
N ASN A 151 -7.30 1.62 -1.41
CA ASN A 151 -8.52 0.85 -1.64
C ASN A 151 -9.08 0.20 -0.36
N VAL A 152 -8.34 0.13 0.73
CA VAL A 152 -8.68 -0.72 1.89
C VAL A 152 -10.06 -0.41 2.48
N LEU A 153 -10.45 0.85 2.58
CA LEU A 153 -11.75 1.24 3.11
C LEU A 153 -12.87 1.01 2.09
N ILE A 154 -12.58 1.23 0.80
CA ILE A 154 -13.50 0.96 -0.32
C ILE A 154 -13.78 -0.54 -0.37
N ASP A 155 -12.75 -1.38 -0.38
CA ASP A 155 -12.85 -2.84 -0.46
C ASP A 155 -13.60 -3.42 0.75
N ALA A 156 -13.32 -2.92 1.94
CA ALA A 156 -14.02 -3.33 3.16
C ALA A 156 -15.52 -2.95 3.10
N ALA A 157 -15.83 -1.74 2.65
CA ALA A 157 -17.21 -1.29 2.50
C ALA A 157 -17.97 -2.13 1.46
N VAL A 158 -17.39 -2.35 0.29
CA VAL A 158 -17.98 -3.18 -0.77
C VAL A 158 -18.21 -4.61 -0.29
N THR A 159 -17.21 -5.20 0.36
CA THR A 159 -17.33 -6.57 0.92
C THR A 159 -18.47 -6.66 1.92
N HIS A 160 -18.59 -5.70 2.82
CA HIS A 160 -19.63 -5.67 3.83
C HIS A 160 -21.02 -5.44 3.23
N LEU A 161 -21.18 -4.44 2.36
CA LEU A 161 -22.44 -4.05 1.74
C LEU A 161 -23.00 -5.11 0.79
N THR A 162 -22.12 -5.92 0.19
CA THR A 162 -22.52 -7.00 -0.73
C THR A 162 -22.62 -8.37 -0.05
N GLY A 163 -22.44 -8.45 1.28
CA GLY A 163 -22.43 -9.73 2.00
C GLY A 163 -21.31 -10.67 1.54
N GLY A 164 -20.20 -10.13 1.06
CA GLY A 164 -19.06 -10.89 0.54
C GLY A 164 -19.16 -11.30 -0.92
N ALA A 165 -20.23 -10.93 -1.63
CA ALA A 165 -20.36 -11.25 -3.06
C ALA A 165 -19.35 -10.52 -3.94
N GLN A 166 -18.88 -9.36 -3.50
CA GLN A 166 -17.78 -8.62 -4.11
C GLN A 166 -16.77 -8.24 -3.02
N THR A 167 -15.47 -8.24 -3.37
CA THR A 167 -14.38 -7.88 -2.46
C THR A 167 -13.73 -6.53 -2.79
N PHE A 168 -14.17 -5.89 -3.87
CA PHE A 168 -13.75 -4.56 -4.32
C PHE A 168 -14.78 -3.96 -5.27
N ASP A 169 -14.76 -2.65 -5.47
CA ASP A 169 -15.64 -1.95 -6.41
C ASP A 169 -15.16 -2.18 -7.85
N ARG A 170 -15.74 -3.22 -8.50
CA ARG A 170 -15.35 -3.59 -9.86
C ARG A 170 -15.66 -2.45 -10.83
N ASP A 171 -14.64 -2.01 -11.57
CA ASP A 171 -14.73 -0.94 -12.56
C ASP A 171 -15.27 0.39 -11.99
N GLY A 172 -15.23 0.56 -10.67
CA GLY A 172 -15.76 1.74 -9.99
C GLY A 172 -17.28 1.90 -10.11
N MET A 173 -18.02 0.81 -10.36
CA MET A 173 -19.46 0.89 -10.70
C MET A 173 -20.31 1.40 -9.55
N MET A 174 -20.03 0.98 -8.31
CA MET A 174 -20.78 1.46 -7.15
C MET A 174 -20.48 2.95 -6.92
N ALA A 175 -19.21 3.34 -6.95
CA ALA A 175 -18.82 4.74 -6.78
C ALA A 175 -19.40 5.65 -7.87
N GLN A 176 -19.40 5.20 -9.14
CA GLN A 176 -19.99 5.96 -10.24
C GLN A 176 -21.52 6.10 -10.16
N SER A 177 -22.19 5.12 -9.54
CA SER A 177 -23.64 5.11 -9.39
C SER A 177 -24.11 5.84 -8.12
N GLY A 178 -23.21 6.21 -7.23
CA GLY A 178 -23.49 6.92 -5.99
C GLY A 178 -23.23 8.42 -6.10
N GLN A 179 -23.68 9.13 -5.08
CA GLN A 179 -23.38 10.54 -4.87
C GLN A 179 -22.48 10.71 -3.65
N VAL A 180 -21.46 11.55 -3.79
CA VAL A 180 -20.57 11.89 -2.69
C VAL A 180 -21.30 12.76 -1.69
N ASP A 181 -21.36 12.34 -0.43
CA ASP A 181 -21.82 13.19 0.67
C ASP A 181 -20.68 14.11 1.12
N ALA A 182 -20.81 15.38 0.75
CA ALA A 182 -19.74 16.37 0.97
C ALA A 182 -19.50 16.67 2.47
N GLU A 183 -20.56 16.69 3.29
CA GLU A 183 -20.46 16.96 4.72
C GLU A 183 -19.73 15.79 5.43
N TRP A 184 -20.09 14.56 5.09
CA TRP A 184 -19.43 13.40 5.64
C TRP A 184 -17.96 13.31 5.18
N LEU A 185 -17.70 13.53 3.89
CA LEU A 185 -16.34 13.56 3.36
C LEU A 185 -15.47 14.58 4.11
N GLU A 186 -15.98 15.78 4.33
CA GLU A 186 -15.25 16.83 5.07
C GLU A 186 -14.93 16.37 6.50
N SER A 187 -15.91 15.76 7.18
CA SER A 187 -15.69 15.19 8.52
C SER A 187 -14.63 14.10 8.55
N LEU A 188 -14.62 13.20 7.56
CA LEU A 188 -13.63 12.13 7.44
C LEU A 188 -12.21 12.68 7.20
N LEU A 189 -12.09 13.75 6.43
CA LEU A 189 -10.81 14.43 6.17
C LEU A 189 -10.21 15.13 7.39
N GLN A 190 -10.97 15.32 8.49
CA GLN A 190 -10.45 15.83 9.76
C GLN A 190 -9.65 14.78 10.55
N HIS A 191 -9.55 13.53 10.09
CA HIS A 191 -8.82 12.49 10.80
C HIS A 191 -7.36 12.93 11.08
N PRO A 192 -6.85 12.78 12.33
CA PRO A 192 -5.54 13.31 12.74
C PRO A 192 -4.36 12.86 11.89
N TYR A 193 -4.44 11.69 11.27
CA TYR A 193 -3.41 11.20 10.39
C TYR A 193 -3.08 12.16 9.25
N TYR A 194 -4.09 12.79 8.64
CA TYR A 194 -3.88 13.69 7.50
C TYR A 194 -3.12 14.95 7.90
N GLN A 195 -3.15 15.33 9.18
CA GLN A 195 -2.45 16.51 9.70
C GLN A 195 -0.97 16.24 10.00
N ARG A 196 -0.53 14.98 10.07
CA ARG A 196 0.87 14.65 10.34
C ARG A 196 1.77 15.12 9.22
N GLN A 197 2.96 15.63 9.61
CA GLN A 197 4.01 16.00 8.66
C GLN A 197 4.76 14.74 8.18
N PRO A 198 5.24 14.73 6.91
CA PRO A 198 6.21 13.71 6.48
C PRO A 198 7.56 13.83 7.23
N PRO A 199 8.27 12.71 7.45
CA PRO A 199 7.93 11.37 7.03
C PRO A 199 6.79 10.77 7.87
N LYS A 200 5.78 10.20 7.23
CA LYS A 200 4.65 9.54 7.90
C LYS A 200 4.30 8.24 7.21
N THR A 201 3.95 7.24 8.00
CA THR A 201 3.50 5.94 7.52
C THR A 201 2.22 5.52 8.24
N THR A 202 1.47 4.62 7.63
CA THR A 202 0.25 4.04 8.18
C THR A 202 0.02 2.64 7.59
N GLY A 203 -0.95 1.92 8.13
CA GLY A 203 -1.27 0.59 7.65
C GLY A 203 -2.70 0.18 8.02
N ARG A 204 -2.95 -1.12 7.93
CA ARG A 204 -4.25 -1.71 8.22
C ARG A 204 -4.63 -1.67 9.71
N GLU A 205 -3.68 -1.37 10.58
CA GLU A 205 -3.90 -1.14 12.01
C GLU A 205 -4.70 0.16 12.26
N LEU A 206 -4.57 1.15 11.38
CA LEU A 206 -5.32 2.41 11.46
C LEU A 206 -6.46 2.44 10.43
N PHE A 207 -6.14 2.17 9.16
CA PHE A 207 -7.10 2.13 8.05
C PHE A 207 -7.30 0.67 7.65
N GLY A 208 -8.10 -0.09 8.41
CA GLY A 208 -8.34 -1.50 8.20
C GLY A 208 -9.80 -1.84 7.91
N ALA A 209 -10.07 -3.14 7.81
CA ALA A 209 -11.43 -3.63 7.53
C ALA A 209 -12.43 -3.25 8.64
N GLU A 210 -12.00 -3.21 9.89
CA GLU A 210 -12.83 -2.82 11.02
C GLU A 210 -13.33 -1.37 10.88
N MET A 211 -12.41 -0.44 10.57
CA MET A 211 -12.78 0.95 10.28
C MET A 211 -13.72 1.03 9.07
N GLY A 212 -13.46 0.26 8.01
CA GLY A 212 -14.34 0.23 6.84
C GLY A 212 -15.78 -0.18 7.18
N VAL A 213 -15.95 -1.20 8.04
CA VAL A 213 -17.27 -1.65 8.52
C VAL A 213 -17.94 -0.58 9.39
N GLN A 214 -17.19 0.09 10.26
CA GLN A 214 -17.70 1.19 11.08
C GLN A 214 -18.19 2.36 10.20
N LEU A 215 -17.43 2.72 9.17
CA LEU A 215 -17.82 3.76 8.22
C LEU A 215 -19.08 3.40 7.42
N VAL A 216 -19.28 2.11 7.08
CA VAL A 216 -20.54 1.68 6.47
C VAL A 216 -21.71 1.91 7.43
N ALA A 217 -21.59 1.54 8.71
CA ALA A 217 -22.63 1.77 9.69
C ALA A 217 -22.94 3.28 9.89
N ASP A 218 -21.89 4.13 9.91
CA ASP A 218 -22.05 5.59 9.99
C ASP A 218 -22.79 6.14 8.75
N GLY A 219 -22.39 5.74 7.55
CA GLY A 219 -23.07 6.14 6.31
C GLY A 219 -24.54 5.70 6.28
N GLN A 220 -24.84 4.50 6.73
CA GLN A 220 -26.23 4.01 6.84
C GLN A 220 -27.06 4.81 7.86
N GLN A 221 -26.50 5.19 9.01
CA GLN A 221 -27.14 6.06 9.98
C GLN A 221 -27.46 7.46 9.43
N ARG A 222 -26.65 7.94 8.48
CA ARG A 222 -26.87 9.17 7.72
C ARG A 222 -27.94 9.04 6.63
N GLY A 223 -28.46 7.82 6.41
CA GLY A 223 -29.44 7.54 5.36
C GLY A 223 -28.86 7.40 3.95
N LEU A 224 -27.54 7.23 3.84
CA LEU A 224 -26.86 7.08 2.56
C LEU A 224 -27.13 5.68 1.97
N THR A 225 -27.26 5.63 0.65
CA THR A 225 -27.34 4.35 -0.08
C THR A 225 -25.98 3.63 -0.08
N PRO A 226 -25.94 2.31 -0.32
CA PRO A 226 -24.67 1.59 -0.49
C PRO A 226 -23.73 2.25 -1.51
N ASN A 227 -24.25 2.75 -2.61
CA ASN A 227 -23.48 3.40 -3.65
C ASN A 227 -22.93 4.76 -3.20
N ASP A 228 -23.70 5.55 -2.44
CA ASP A 228 -23.24 6.85 -1.91
C ASP A 228 -22.11 6.66 -0.88
N ILE A 229 -22.20 5.61 -0.05
CA ILE A 229 -21.15 5.24 0.88
C ILE A 229 -19.85 4.94 0.12
N VAL A 230 -19.90 4.06 -0.89
CA VAL A 230 -18.73 3.71 -1.70
C VAL A 230 -18.19 4.91 -2.46
N ALA A 231 -19.06 5.77 -3.03
CA ALA A 231 -18.67 7.01 -3.70
C ALA A 231 -17.92 7.96 -2.76
N THR A 232 -18.44 8.14 -1.53
CA THR A 232 -17.81 9.02 -0.54
C THR A 232 -16.47 8.49 -0.05
N LEU A 233 -16.33 7.18 0.16
CA LEU A 233 -15.04 6.57 0.52
C LEU A 233 -14.03 6.62 -0.64
N THR A 234 -14.49 6.51 -1.88
CA THR A 234 -13.64 6.71 -3.07
C THR A 234 -13.16 8.15 -3.16
N ALA A 235 -14.04 9.11 -2.90
CA ALA A 235 -13.68 10.52 -2.82
C ALA A 235 -12.71 10.80 -1.66
N LEU A 236 -12.85 10.14 -0.50
CA LEU A 236 -11.89 10.25 0.60
C LEU A 236 -10.47 9.89 0.17
N THR A 237 -10.31 8.78 -0.56
CA THR A 237 -9.01 8.39 -1.12
C THR A 237 -8.47 9.46 -2.08
N ALA A 238 -9.29 9.94 -3.02
CA ALA A 238 -8.84 10.95 -3.97
C ALA A 238 -8.45 12.26 -3.28
N HIS A 239 -9.26 12.74 -2.33
CA HIS A 239 -9.01 13.98 -1.61
C HIS A 239 -7.80 13.88 -0.67
N SER A 240 -7.58 12.74 -0.01
CA SER A 240 -6.40 12.54 0.83
C SER A 240 -5.09 12.59 0.02
N ILE A 241 -5.09 12.04 -1.20
CA ILE A 241 -3.96 12.14 -2.13
C ILE A 241 -3.76 13.58 -2.59
N ALA A 242 -4.82 14.25 -3.06
CA ALA A 242 -4.73 15.61 -3.54
C ALA A 242 -4.29 16.61 -2.45
N ASP A 243 -4.79 16.44 -1.22
CA ASP A 243 -4.38 17.26 -0.07
C ASP A 243 -2.92 17.02 0.29
N ALA A 244 -2.46 15.77 0.27
CA ALA A 244 -1.06 15.43 0.49
C ALA A 244 -0.13 16.12 -0.54
N TYR A 245 -0.55 16.20 -1.80
CA TYR A 245 0.21 16.91 -2.83
C TYR A 245 0.26 18.41 -2.56
N ARG A 246 -0.88 19.04 -2.26
CA ARG A 246 -0.95 20.49 -2.01
C ARG A 246 -0.14 20.91 -0.79
N ARG A 247 -0.08 20.08 0.24
CA ARG A 247 0.52 20.44 1.54
C ARG A 247 1.98 20.05 1.65
N PHE A 248 2.39 18.96 1.02
CA PHE A 248 3.67 18.34 1.31
C PHE A 248 4.57 18.15 0.10
N ALA A 249 4.09 18.36 -1.13
CA ALA A 249 4.98 18.28 -2.29
C ALA A 249 6.08 19.35 -2.18
N PRO A 250 7.37 18.99 -2.33
CA PRO A 250 8.48 19.95 -2.27
C PRO A 250 8.37 21.04 -3.33
N ALA A 251 7.80 20.68 -4.50
CA ALA A 251 7.37 21.60 -5.55
C ALA A 251 6.17 20.98 -6.28
N PRO A 252 5.34 21.76 -6.96
CA PRO A 252 4.24 21.24 -7.77
C PRO A 252 4.76 20.24 -8.81
N PRO A 253 4.29 18.98 -8.80
CA PRO A 253 4.70 18.00 -9.80
C PRO A 253 4.11 18.39 -11.17
N GLY A 254 4.94 18.30 -12.23
CA GLY A 254 4.49 18.51 -13.60
C GLY A 254 3.64 17.36 -14.12
N GLU A 255 3.81 16.17 -13.53
CA GLU A 255 3.03 14.98 -13.84
C GLU A 255 2.99 14.01 -12.65
N ALA A 256 1.99 13.13 -12.66
CA ALA A 256 1.85 12.05 -11.70
C ALA A 256 1.75 10.70 -12.43
N ILE A 257 2.61 9.75 -12.06
CA ILE A 257 2.50 8.35 -12.46
C ILE A 257 1.70 7.63 -11.39
N VAL A 258 0.55 7.09 -11.75
CA VAL A 258 -0.33 6.35 -10.83
C VAL A 258 -0.24 4.86 -11.13
N TYR A 259 -0.05 4.03 -10.07
CA TYR A 259 -0.02 2.58 -10.17
C TYR A 259 -0.71 1.92 -8.96
N GLY A 260 -0.77 0.59 -8.95
CA GLY A 260 -1.55 -0.17 -7.98
C GLY A 260 -3.00 -0.38 -8.42
N GLY A 261 -3.75 -1.19 -7.67
CA GLY A 261 -5.12 -1.56 -8.01
C GLY A 261 -6.08 -0.38 -8.16
N GLY A 262 -5.90 0.67 -7.36
CA GLY A 262 -6.71 1.90 -7.45
C GLY A 262 -6.53 2.66 -8.75
N GLY A 263 -5.36 2.54 -9.41
CA GLY A 263 -5.13 3.10 -10.74
C GLY A 263 -6.03 2.50 -11.83
N SER A 264 -6.58 1.32 -11.58
CA SER A 264 -7.54 0.65 -12.46
C SER A 264 -9.00 0.96 -12.12
N ASN A 265 -9.28 1.75 -11.07
CA ASN A 265 -10.65 2.17 -10.73
C ASN A 265 -11.01 3.48 -11.46
N PRO A 266 -11.91 3.44 -12.46
CA PRO A 266 -12.21 4.63 -13.27
C PRO A 266 -12.85 5.77 -12.45
N ALA A 267 -13.67 5.45 -11.43
CA ALA A 267 -14.29 6.46 -10.57
C ALA A 267 -13.22 7.22 -9.77
N LEU A 268 -12.29 6.49 -9.14
CA LEU A 268 -11.20 7.09 -8.38
C LEU A 268 -10.29 7.94 -9.30
N MET A 269 -9.95 7.42 -10.47
CA MET A 269 -9.11 8.15 -11.44
C MET A 269 -9.80 9.40 -11.99
N GLN A 270 -11.12 9.41 -12.12
CA GLN A 270 -11.88 10.60 -12.50
C GLN A 270 -11.87 11.67 -11.40
N MET A 271 -11.97 11.25 -10.12
CA MET A 271 -11.94 12.18 -8.97
C MET A 271 -10.54 12.78 -8.73
N LEU A 272 -9.48 12.12 -9.21
CA LEU A 272 -8.09 12.59 -9.11
C LEU A 272 -7.69 13.58 -10.22
N ARG A 273 -8.44 13.68 -11.30
CA ARG A 273 -8.20 14.60 -12.44
C ARG A 273 -8.75 15.98 -12.19
#